data_1f191e30d789ffef5d3d6599fb496369
#
_entry.id   1f191e30d789ffef5d3d6599fb496369
#
_cell.length_a   1.000
_cell.length_b   1.000
_cell.length_c   1.000
_cell.angle_alpha   90.00
_cell.angle_beta   90.00
_cell.angle_gamma   90.00
#
_symmetry.space_group_name_H-M   'P 1'
#
loop_
_entity.id
_entity.type
_entity.pdbx_description
1 polymer ?
#
loop_
_entity_poly.entity_id
_entity_poly.type
_entity_poly.pdbx_seq_one_letter_code
_entity_poly.pdbx_strand_id
1 'polypeptide(L)'
;MENRAQRKHIRLKQYDYAEEGVYFIMFCTKNRAPLQSHIVGRGDLTPPQVYLTDIGNTADEMIRNIPKYYPGIYIDCYVIMPNHIHMLIRITSENGGVGSPRPTVMQIVKALKGIITRQLGFSIWQTGFYDHIIRDDEDYQIRFRYIEENPARWPQDEYYQEVTNERHH
;
A
#
# COMPACT_ATOMS: atom_id res chain seq x y z
N MET A 1 13.14 15.31 -23.64
CA MET A 1 13.04 14.90 -22.22
C MET A 1 11.77 15.49 -21.63
N GLU A 2 10.73 14.72 -21.58
CA GLU A 2 9.48 15.17 -20.98
C GLU A 2 9.64 15.21 -19.47
N ASN A 3 9.56 16.39 -18.94
CA ASN A 3 9.54 16.69 -17.53
C ASN A 3 8.19 16.18 -16.99
N ARG A 4 8.11 14.91 -16.55
CA ARG A 4 6.95 14.42 -15.83
C ARG A 4 6.86 15.21 -14.53
N ALA A 5 6.00 16.21 -14.54
CA ALA A 5 5.67 16.95 -13.34
C ALA A 5 5.27 15.94 -12.25
N GLN A 6 6.08 15.85 -11.20
CA GLN A 6 5.70 15.14 -9.98
C GLN A 6 4.38 15.75 -9.51
N ARG A 7 3.30 14.99 -9.60
CA ARG A 7 2.01 15.40 -9.03
C ARG A 7 2.23 15.59 -7.53
N LYS A 8 2.35 16.85 -7.12
CA LYS A 8 2.35 17.18 -5.69
C LYS A 8 1.03 16.70 -5.11
N HIS A 9 1.10 15.73 -4.23
CA HIS A 9 -0.03 15.33 -3.42
C HIS A 9 -0.48 16.51 -2.56
N ILE A 10 -1.57 17.15 -2.96
CA ILE A 10 -2.24 18.13 -2.12
C ILE A 10 -3.16 17.35 -1.19
N ARG A 11 -2.69 17.04 0.02
CA ARG A 11 -3.59 16.64 1.10
C ARG A 11 -4.57 17.76 1.35
N LEU A 12 -5.84 17.41 1.46
CA LEU A 12 -6.89 18.39 1.79
C LEU A 12 -6.59 18.95 3.17
N LYS A 13 -6.22 20.24 3.24
CA LYS A 13 -5.75 20.91 4.46
C LYS A 13 -6.75 20.96 5.60
N GLN A 14 -8.04 20.73 5.33
CA GLN A 14 -9.14 20.82 6.29
C GLN A 14 -9.80 19.47 6.59
N TYR A 15 -9.28 18.37 6.06
CA TYR A 15 -9.85 17.05 6.28
C TYR A 15 -9.18 16.38 7.48
N ASP A 16 -9.99 15.90 8.40
CA ASP A 16 -9.53 15.11 9.54
C ASP A 16 -9.35 13.64 9.10
N TYR A 17 -8.10 13.24 8.87
CA TYR A 17 -7.75 11.87 8.49
C TYR A 17 -7.93 10.83 9.62
N ALA A 18 -8.49 11.22 10.75
CA ALA A 18 -8.98 10.34 11.81
C ALA A 18 -10.50 10.13 11.76
N GLU A 19 -11.22 10.79 10.83
CA GLU A 19 -12.64 10.57 10.65
C GLU A 19 -12.95 9.14 10.18
N GLU A 20 -14.14 8.68 10.55
CA GLU A 20 -14.68 7.44 10.03
C GLU A 20 -14.75 7.47 8.50
N GLY A 21 -14.41 6.35 7.90
CA GLY A 21 -14.44 6.24 6.46
C GLY A 21 -13.43 5.23 5.94
N VAL A 22 -13.31 5.20 4.62
CA VAL A 22 -12.38 4.33 3.92
C VAL A 22 -11.38 5.18 3.15
N TYR A 23 -10.13 4.81 3.25
CA TYR A 23 -9.01 5.51 2.61
C TYR A 23 -8.25 4.53 1.71
N PHE A 24 -8.06 4.93 0.45
CA PHE A 24 -7.15 4.22 -0.45
C PHE A 24 -5.74 4.76 -0.27
N ILE A 25 -4.80 3.87 0.00
CA ILE A 25 -3.41 4.21 0.29
C ILE A 25 -2.47 3.49 -0.69
N MET A 26 -1.43 4.19 -1.12
CA MET A 26 -0.32 3.60 -1.87
C MET A 26 1.01 4.17 -1.37
N PHE A 27 1.98 3.31 -1.15
CA PHE A 27 3.35 3.71 -0.85
C PHE A 27 4.37 2.80 -1.53
N CYS A 28 5.51 3.37 -1.88
CA CYS A 28 6.51 2.77 -2.75
C CYS A 28 7.84 2.55 -2.06
N THR A 29 8.60 1.60 -2.59
CA THR A 29 10.01 1.43 -2.24
C THR A 29 10.87 2.54 -2.85
N LYS A 30 12.04 2.80 -2.24
CA LYS A 30 13.05 3.72 -2.77
C LYS A 30 13.48 3.27 -4.17
N ASN A 31 13.58 4.24 -5.08
CA ASN A 31 13.98 4.00 -6.48
C ASN A 31 13.12 2.95 -7.19
N ARG A 32 11.92 2.67 -6.67
CA ARG A 32 11.02 1.62 -7.19
C ARG A 32 11.68 0.24 -7.26
N ALA A 33 12.59 -0.06 -6.32
CA ALA A 33 13.29 -1.33 -6.28
C ALA A 33 12.31 -2.49 -6.02
N PRO A 34 12.31 -3.56 -6.85
CA PRO A 34 11.34 -4.66 -6.76
C PRO A 34 11.73 -5.65 -5.65
N LEU A 35 11.55 -5.25 -4.39
CA LEU A 35 12.04 -5.96 -3.20
C LEU A 35 10.99 -6.86 -2.54
N GLN A 36 9.70 -6.66 -2.81
CA GLN A 36 8.63 -7.19 -1.97
C GLN A 36 7.99 -8.46 -2.50
N SER A 37 7.88 -8.58 -3.81
CA SER A 37 7.22 -9.73 -4.44
C SER A 37 7.68 -9.96 -5.86
N HIS A 38 7.30 -11.14 -6.38
CA HIS A 38 7.41 -11.50 -7.78
C HIS A 38 6.03 -11.84 -8.31
N ILE A 39 5.71 -11.41 -9.51
CA ILE A 39 4.45 -11.73 -10.17
C ILE A 39 4.72 -12.73 -11.27
N VAL A 40 4.08 -13.90 -11.18
CA VAL A 40 4.23 -15.01 -12.12
C VAL A 40 2.88 -15.29 -12.76
N GLY A 41 2.86 -15.46 -14.08
CA GLY A 41 1.67 -15.69 -14.90
C GLY A 41 1.32 -14.49 -15.76
N ARG A 42 0.75 -14.74 -16.94
CA ARG A 42 0.45 -13.72 -17.95
C ARG A 42 -1.02 -13.71 -18.36
N GLY A 43 -1.92 -13.84 -17.42
CA GLY A 43 -3.31 -13.44 -17.60
C GLY A 43 -4.22 -14.23 -18.55
N ASP A 44 -3.73 -14.88 -19.59
CA ASP A 44 -4.59 -15.50 -20.61
C ASP A 44 -4.95 -16.96 -20.29
N LEU A 45 -4.02 -17.72 -19.78
CA LEU A 45 -4.22 -19.13 -19.41
C LEU A 45 -3.86 -19.46 -17.98
N THR A 46 -3.07 -18.60 -17.35
CA THR A 46 -2.65 -18.75 -15.94
C THR A 46 -2.89 -17.44 -15.22
N PRO A 47 -3.81 -17.40 -14.23
CA PRO A 47 -3.99 -16.19 -13.42
C PRO A 47 -2.65 -15.76 -12.80
N PRO A 48 -2.32 -14.46 -12.81
CA PRO A 48 -1.10 -13.98 -12.20
C PRO A 48 -1.12 -14.26 -10.70
N GLN A 49 -0.03 -14.79 -10.19
CA GLN A 49 0.14 -15.06 -8.77
C GLN A 49 1.26 -14.19 -8.21
N VAL A 50 1.02 -13.66 -7.01
CA VAL A 50 1.99 -12.87 -6.25
C VAL A 50 2.73 -13.79 -5.29
N TYR A 51 4.04 -13.88 -5.46
CA TYR A 51 4.93 -14.60 -4.55
C TYR A 51 5.72 -13.60 -3.73
N LEU A 52 5.49 -13.58 -2.43
CA LEU A 52 6.16 -12.66 -1.52
C LEU A 52 7.61 -13.09 -1.29
N THR A 53 8.51 -12.11 -1.26
CA THR A 53 9.87 -12.28 -0.72
C THR A 53 9.83 -12.27 0.80
N ASP A 54 10.95 -12.49 1.47
CA ASP A 54 11.02 -12.34 2.94
C ASP A 54 10.63 -10.92 3.38
N ILE A 55 11.01 -9.91 2.62
CA ILE A 55 10.59 -8.51 2.84
C ILE A 55 9.07 -8.39 2.69
N GLY A 56 8.49 -8.95 1.64
CA GLY A 56 7.05 -8.96 1.42
C GLY A 56 6.29 -9.72 2.49
N ASN A 57 6.81 -10.84 2.98
CA ASN A 57 6.23 -11.59 4.09
C ASN A 57 6.19 -10.77 5.38
N THR A 58 7.25 -10.02 5.67
CA THR A 58 7.28 -9.10 6.80
C THR A 58 6.21 -8.02 6.67
N ALA A 59 6.07 -7.43 5.50
CA ALA A 59 5.03 -6.42 5.23
C ALA A 59 3.62 -7.02 5.38
N ASP A 60 3.39 -8.20 4.84
CA ASP A 60 2.11 -8.91 4.91
C ASP A 60 1.70 -9.19 6.36
N GLU A 61 2.61 -9.70 7.18
CA GLU A 61 2.37 -9.94 8.60
C GLU A 61 1.99 -8.66 9.34
N MET A 62 2.72 -7.57 9.10
CA MET A 62 2.45 -6.28 9.76
C MET A 62 1.11 -5.69 9.33
N ILE A 63 0.75 -5.78 8.07
CA ILE A 63 -0.55 -5.32 7.56
C ILE A 63 -1.69 -6.10 8.23
N ARG A 64 -1.59 -7.41 8.27
CA ARG A 64 -2.61 -8.26 8.91
C ARG A 64 -2.76 -8.03 10.41
N ASN A 65 -1.72 -7.54 11.07
CA ASN A 65 -1.74 -7.25 12.50
C ASN A 65 -2.25 -5.84 12.84
N ILE A 66 -2.47 -4.96 11.86
CA ILE A 66 -2.97 -3.60 12.11
C ILE A 66 -4.23 -3.59 12.99
N PRO A 67 -5.27 -4.42 12.75
CA PRO A 67 -6.47 -4.41 13.58
C PRO A 67 -6.23 -4.80 15.04
N LYS A 68 -5.17 -5.55 15.32
CA LYS A 68 -4.80 -5.92 16.70
C LYS A 68 -4.19 -4.76 17.48
N TYR A 69 -3.39 -3.94 16.80
CA TYR A 69 -2.70 -2.80 17.41
C TYR A 69 -3.54 -1.53 17.43
N TYR A 70 -4.47 -1.42 16.50
CA TYR A 70 -5.34 -0.26 16.33
C TYR A 70 -6.80 -0.70 16.28
N PRO A 71 -7.45 -0.92 17.44
CA PRO A 71 -8.87 -1.28 17.47
C PRO A 71 -9.73 -0.27 16.71
N GLY A 72 -10.68 -0.79 15.91
CA GLY A 72 -11.52 0.05 15.04
C GLY A 72 -10.90 0.39 13.69
N ILE A 73 -9.67 -0.06 13.42
CA ILE A 73 -9.02 0.04 12.13
C ILE A 73 -9.01 -1.32 11.45
N TYR A 74 -9.52 -1.36 10.22
CA TYR A 74 -9.58 -2.58 9.41
C TYR A 74 -8.90 -2.36 8.08
N ILE A 75 -8.36 -3.44 7.51
CA ILE A 75 -7.82 -3.46 6.16
C ILE A 75 -8.79 -4.26 5.30
N ASP A 76 -9.58 -3.59 4.48
CA ASP A 76 -10.60 -4.23 3.65
C ASP A 76 -10.00 -5.08 2.54
N CYS A 77 -8.96 -4.58 1.89
CA CYS A 77 -8.14 -5.33 0.96
C CYS A 77 -6.77 -4.66 0.77
N TYR A 78 -5.81 -5.42 0.29
CA TYR A 78 -4.47 -4.93 -0.05
C TYR A 78 -3.78 -5.84 -1.04
N VAL A 79 -2.74 -5.32 -1.68
CA VAL A 79 -1.84 -6.09 -2.52
C VAL A 79 -0.41 -5.60 -2.34
N ILE A 80 0.52 -6.54 -2.21
CA ILE A 80 1.95 -6.26 -2.11
C ILE A 80 2.58 -6.52 -3.48
N MET A 81 2.72 -5.44 -4.25
CA MET A 81 3.37 -5.46 -5.55
C MET A 81 4.89 -5.47 -5.38
N PRO A 82 5.67 -5.76 -6.43
CA PRO A 82 7.13 -5.83 -6.29
C PRO A 82 7.76 -4.58 -5.65
N ASN A 83 7.27 -3.40 -5.94
CA ASN A 83 7.86 -2.13 -5.51
C ASN A 83 6.88 -1.13 -4.88
N HIS A 84 5.65 -1.55 -4.60
CA HIS A 84 4.66 -0.72 -3.93
C HIS A 84 3.57 -1.57 -3.28
N ILE A 85 2.83 -0.95 -2.39
CA ILE A 85 1.68 -1.56 -1.71
C ILE A 85 0.47 -0.67 -1.91
N HIS A 86 -0.66 -1.27 -2.30
CA HIS A 86 -1.98 -0.65 -2.26
C HIS A 86 -2.81 -1.26 -1.15
N MET A 87 -3.59 -0.44 -0.44
CA MET A 87 -4.55 -0.93 0.55
C MET A 87 -5.74 -0.02 0.70
N LEU A 88 -6.86 -0.60 1.11
CA LEU A 88 -8.03 0.12 1.62
C LEU A 88 -8.06 0.00 3.14
N ILE A 89 -7.93 1.13 3.82
CA ILE A 89 -7.98 1.24 5.28
C ILE A 89 -9.35 1.78 5.68
N ARG A 90 -10.05 1.05 6.54
CA ARG A 90 -11.33 1.47 7.11
C ARG A 90 -11.14 1.92 8.54
N ILE A 91 -11.59 3.12 8.84
CA ILE A 91 -11.67 3.66 10.20
C ILE A 91 -13.12 3.64 10.65
N THR A 92 -13.39 2.98 11.78
CA THR A 92 -14.73 2.87 12.37
C THR A 92 -14.80 3.57 13.71
N SER A 93 -16.04 3.85 14.18
CA SER A 93 -16.29 4.44 15.50
C SER A 93 -16.16 3.46 16.67
N GLU A 94 -16.00 2.16 16.40
CA GLU A 94 -16.15 1.08 17.39
C GLU A 94 -15.22 1.18 18.60
N ASN A 95 -14.18 2.02 18.58
CA ASN A 95 -13.27 2.22 19.70
C ASN A 95 -12.84 3.67 19.90
N GLY A 96 -13.80 4.57 19.89
CA GLY A 96 -13.61 5.83 20.58
C GLY A 96 -13.57 5.59 22.08
N GLY A 97 -12.55 4.89 22.59
CA GLY A 97 -12.31 4.81 24.03
C GLY A 97 -12.16 6.22 24.56
N VAL A 98 -12.96 6.56 25.59
CA VAL A 98 -12.86 7.83 26.29
C VAL A 98 -11.39 8.03 26.71
N GLY A 99 -10.68 8.98 26.05
CA GLY A 99 -9.34 9.41 26.42
C GLY A 99 -8.16 9.08 25.49
N SER A 100 -8.37 8.32 24.40
CA SER A 100 -7.31 8.11 23.39
C SER A 100 -7.76 8.60 22.04
N PRO A 101 -7.06 9.59 21.44
CA PRO A 101 -7.38 10.00 20.07
C PRO A 101 -7.15 8.85 19.12
N ARG A 102 -8.06 8.69 18.15
CA ARG A 102 -7.89 7.69 17.07
C ARG A 102 -6.65 8.04 16.25
N PRO A 103 -5.84 7.03 15.85
CA PRO A 103 -4.73 7.29 14.97
C PRO A 103 -5.22 7.79 13.61
N THR A 104 -4.49 8.71 13.04
CA THR A 104 -4.72 9.13 11.65
C THR A 104 -4.17 8.08 10.69
N VAL A 105 -4.67 8.07 9.45
CA VAL A 105 -4.10 7.23 8.39
C VAL A 105 -2.59 7.46 8.24
N MET A 106 -2.13 8.71 8.38
CA MET A 106 -0.71 9.07 8.32
C MET A 106 0.10 8.37 9.41
N GLN A 107 -0.42 8.34 10.65
CA GLN A 107 0.24 7.69 11.76
C GLN A 107 0.32 6.17 11.56
N ILE A 108 -0.74 5.56 11.02
CA ILE A 108 -0.78 4.13 10.71
C ILE A 108 0.26 3.78 9.63
N VAL A 109 0.31 4.50 8.53
CA VAL A 109 1.28 4.26 7.44
C VAL A 109 2.71 4.49 7.93
N LYS A 110 2.95 5.55 8.69
CA LYS A 110 4.26 5.83 9.29
C LYS A 110 4.71 4.73 10.23
N ALA A 111 3.80 4.25 11.10
CA ALA A 111 4.07 3.16 12.03
C ALA A 111 4.39 1.86 11.28
N LEU A 112 3.60 1.53 10.25
CA LEU A 112 3.81 0.35 9.42
C LEU A 112 5.18 0.37 8.74
N LYS A 113 5.52 1.46 8.08
CA LYS A 113 6.85 1.65 7.46
C LYS A 113 7.98 1.54 8.49
N GLY A 114 7.80 2.14 9.67
CA GLY A 114 8.79 2.14 10.74
C GLY A 114 9.03 0.75 11.33
N ILE A 115 7.98 -0.03 11.52
CA ILE A 115 8.09 -1.40 12.04
C ILE A 115 8.80 -2.29 11.02
N ILE A 116 8.43 -2.20 9.75
CA ILE A 116 9.08 -2.97 8.68
C ILE A 116 10.57 -2.60 8.60
N THR A 117 10.90 -1.31 8.61
CA THR A 117 12.28 -0.82 8.62
C THR A 117 13.07 -1.38 9.82
N ARG A 118 12.45 -1.41 11.00
CA ARG A 118 13.10 -1.93 12.21
C ARG A 118 13.37 -3.42 12.12
N GLN A 119 12.44 -4.20 11.59
CA GLN A 119 12.61 -5.64 11.41
C GLN A 119 13.67 -6.00 10.37
N LEU A 120 13.74 -5.21 9.28
CA LEU A 120 14.74 -5.41 8.24
C LEU A 120 16.12 -4.89 8.64
N GLY A 121 16.20 -3.90 9.53
CA GLY A 121 17.43 -3.23 9.91
C GLY A 121 17.86 -2.11 8.94
N PHE A 122 17.09 -1.83 7.91
CA PHE A 122 17.33 -0.74 6.95
C PHE A 122 16.01 -0.27 6.33
N SER A 123 15.98 1.00 5.90
CA SER A 123 14.79 1.57 5.25
C SER A 123 14.75 1.22 3.77
N ILE A 124 13.60 0.71 3.34
CA ILE A 124 13.30 0.39 1.94
C ILE A 124 12.32 1.39 1.30
N TRP A 125 11.80 2.34 2.07
CA TRP A 125 10.64 3.15 1.68
C TRP A 125 11.04 4.49 1.06
N GLN A 126 10.31 4.86 0.02
CA GLN A 126 10.25 6.24 -0.44
C GLN A 126 9.55 7.11 0.60
N THR A 127 9.95 8.38 0.72
CA THR A 127 9.30 9.34 1.61
C THR A 127 7.85 9.60 1.15
N GLY A 128 6.93 9.63 2.11
CA GLY A 128 5.52 9.91 1.86
C GLY A 128 4.71 8.71 1.36
N PHE A 129 3.50 8.98 0.98
CA PHE A 129 2.55 8.03 0.44
C PHE A 129 1.44 8.77 -0.29
N TYR A 130 0.72 8.04 -1.16
CA TYR A 130 -0.50 8.51 -1.82
C TYR A 130 -1.71 8.14 -0.98
N ASP A 131 -2.66 9.05 -0.87
CA ASP A 131 -3.95 8.81 -0.23
C ASP A 131 -5.11 9.36 -1.05
N HIS A 132 -6.24 8.65 -0.99
CA HIS A 132 -7.50 9.06 -1.59
C HIS A 132 -8.63 8.68 -0.63
N ILE A 133 -9.48 9.64 -0.32
CA ILE A 133 -10.65 9.44 0.54
C ILE A 133 -11.76 8.85 -0.32
N ILE A 134 -12.27 7.70 0.06
CA ILE A 134 -13.40 7.06 -0.62
C ILE A 134 -14.67 7.85 -0.31
N ARG A 135 -15.39 8.29 -1.33
CA ARG A 135 -16.54 9.18 -1.21
C ARG A 135 -17.89 8.46 -1.25
N ASP A 136 -17.96 7.34 -1.98
CA ASP A 136 -19.20 6.60 -2.19
C ASP A 136 -18.89 5.13 -2.54
N ASP A 137 -19.96 4.33 -2.70
CA ASP A 137 -19.83 2.90 -3.02
C ASP A 137 -19.19 2.66 -4.40
N GLU A 138 -19.45 3.52 -5.37
CA GLU A 138 -18.86 3.39 -6.71
C GLU A 138 -17.35 3.60 -6.65
N ASP A 139 -16.88 4.66 -5.94
CA ASP A 139 -15.45 4.92 -5.71
C ASP A 139 -14.78 3.74 -4.98
N TYR A 140 -15.46 3.20 -3.97
CA TYR A 140 -14.99 2.01 -3.24
C TYR A 140 -14.80 0.81 -4.17
N GLN A 141 -15.80 0.49 -4.99
CA GLN A 141 -15.74 -0.65 -5.92
C GLN A 141 -14.64 -0.47 -6.97
N ILE A 142 -14.45 0.74 -7.48
CA ILE A 142 -13.37 1.05 -8.43
C ILE A 142 -12.01 0.78 -7.79
N ARG A 143 -11.80 1.25 -6.57
CA ARG A 143 -10.51 1.08 -5.86
C ARG A 143 -10.27 -0.36 -5.43
N PHE A 144 -11.30 -1.03 -4.95
CA PHE A 144 -11.23 -2.45 -4.58
C PHE A 144 -10.81 -3.31 -5.79
N ARG A 145 -11.49 -3.13 -6.90
CA ARG A 145 -11.18 -3.83 -8.16
C ARG A 145 -9.79 -3.49 -8.67
N TYR A 146 -9.37 -2.25 -8.56
CA TYR A 146 -8.03 -1.81 -8.93
C TYR A 146 -6.95 -2.57 -8.14
N ILE A 147 -7.15 -2.77 -6.84
CA ILE A 147 -6.24 -3.54 -5.99
C ILE A 147 -6.22 -5.01 -6.42
N GLU A 148 -7.39 -5.63 -6.62
CA GLU A 148 -7.48 -7.04 -7.02
C GLU A 148 -6.85 -7.31 -8.39
N GLU A 149 -7.04 -6.42 -9.35
CA GLU A 149 -6.54 -6.55 -10.72
C GLU A 149 -5.09 -6.09 -10.90
N ASN A 150 -4.49 -5.48 -9.89
CA ASN A 150 -3.16 -4.90 -10.00
C ASN A 150 -2.09 -5.91 -10.43
N PRO A 151 -2.04 -7.16 -9.91
CA PRO A 151 -1.10 -8.16 -10.38
C PRO A 151 -1.23 -8.49 -11.87
N ALA A 152 -2.45 -8.59 -12.39
CA ALA A 152 -2.71 -8.86 -13.81
C ALA A 152 -2.23 -7.73 -14.73
N ARG A 153 -2.22 -6.51 -14.22
CA ARG A 153 -1.81 -5.30 -14.95
C ARG A 153 -0.37 -4.91 -14.72
N TRP A 154 0.39 -5.71 -13.99
CA TRP A 154 1.76 -5.37 -13.62
C TRP A 154 2.65 -4.99 -14.81
N PRO A 155 2.65 -5.70 -15.95
CA PRO A 155 3.49 -5.34 -17.09
C PRO A 155 3.16 -3.96 -17.72
N GLN A 156 1.94 -3.46 -17.50
CA GLN A 156 1.48 -2.15 -17.97
C GLN A 156 1.48 -1.08 -16.87
N ASP A 157 1.89 -1.46 -15.65
CA ASP A 157 1.94 -0.55 -14.51
C ASP A 157 3.03 0.52 -14.71
N GLU A 158 2.73 1.77 -14.37
CA GLU A 158 3.71 2.86 -14.41
C GLU A 158 4.92 2.63 -13.50
N TYR A 159 4.79 1.76 -12.49
CA TYR A 159 5.85 1.36 -11.56
C TYR A 159 6.61 0.13 -12.01
N TYR A 160 6.23 -0.47 -13.14
CA TYR A 160 6.91 -1.65 -13.66
C TYR A 160 8.38 -1.36 -13.94
N GLN A 161 9.22 -2.22 -13.41
CA GLN A 161 10.64 -2.28 -13.74
C GLN A 161 10.94 -3.70 -14.17
N GLU A 162 11.48 -3.83 -15.38
CA GLU A 162 12.00 -5.09 -15.85
C GLU A 162 13.17 -5.50 -14.96
N VAL A 163 13.09 -6.68 -14.35
CA VAL A 163 14.23 -7.25 -13.65
C VAL A 163 15.21 -7.67 -14.75
N THR A 164 16.17 -6.82 -15.07
CA THR A 164 17.30 -7.21 -15.89
C THR A 164 18.09 -8.25 -15.10
N ASN A 165 17.88 -9.53 -15.45
CA ASN A 165 18.79 -10.59 -15.06
C ASN A 165 20.12 -10.33 -15.76
N GLU A 166 20.91 -9.40 -15.25
CA GLU A 166 22.32 -9.37 -15.56
C GLU A 166 22.95 -10.64 -14.91
N ARG A 167 22.91 -11.70 -15.68
CA ARG A 167 23.78 -12.83 -15.39
C ARG A 167 25.19 -12.33 -15.60
N HIS A 168 25.82 -11.93 -14.52
CA HIS A 168 27.26 -11.76 -14.53
C HIS A 168 27.89 -13.16 -14.70
N HIS A 169 28.43 -13.36 -15.87
CA HIS A 169 29.31 -14.49 -16.11
C HIS A 169 30.64 -14.25 -15.43
#